data_230d5f3e9792f47b2557f80f31f9eb0f
#
_entry.id   230d5f3e9792f47b2557f80f31f9eb0f
#
_cell.length_a   1.000
_cell.length_b   1.000
_cell.length_c   1.000
_cell.angle_alpha   90.00
_cell.angle_beta   90.00
_cell.angle_gamma   90.00
#
_symmetry.space_group_name_H-M   'P 1'
#
loop_
_entity.id
_entity.type
_entity.pdbx_description
1 polymer ?
#
loop_
_entity_poly.entity_id
_entity_poly.type
_entity_poly.pdbx_seq_one_letter_code
_entity_poly.pdbx_strand_id
1 'polypeptide(L)'
;LPSGMTSVSLWLFFLGLLHMNLYFRLFWLLFWRTRHCRKIDFLGTSRITYRALPSDCDINFHLTNSRYPAFMDLARTYMLAEMGLLKRFLKLKWMPIVNAAEFTYIRDIKPLKKFEIETKVVGWDEKYFYIEQRFISERGLHCIVHVRGVFVCKGKQVPLEVLVKEAGYTDPAPELPPEVVKWKAFLQLKKERNL
;
A
#
# COMPACT_ATOMS: atom_id res chain seq x y z
N LEU A 1 -3.96 24.00 28.42
CA LEU A 1 -3.66 22.66 29.01
C LEU A 1 -4.72 22.39 30.08
N PRO A 2 -5.46 21.26 30.07
CA PRO A 2 -6.41 20.96 31.13
C PRO A 2 -5.66 20.80 32.46
N SER A 3 -6.04 21.59 33.43
CA SER A 3 -5.57 21.54 34.81
C SER A 3 -5.96 20.22 35.44
N GLY A 4 -5.02 19.29 35.63
CA GLY A 4 -5.22 18.01 36.29
C GLY A 4 -4.50 16.79 35.69
N MET A 5 -3.77 16.92 34.59
CA MET A 5 -2.98 15.80 34.05
C MET A 5 -1.69 15.62 34.85
N THR A 6 -1.53 14.45 35.46
CA THR A 6 -0.26 14.04 36.07
C THR A 6 0.80 13.81 34.99
N SER A 7 2.09 13.89 35.33
CA SER A 7 3.19 13.62 34.38
C SER A 7 3.04 12.24 33.71
N VAL A 8 2.53 11.23 34.42
CA VAL A 8 2.26 9.88 33.90
C VAL A 8 1.15 9.90 32.84
N SER A 9 0.06 10.64 33.05
CA SER A 9 -1.03 10.75 32.07
C SER A 9 -0.59 11.49 30.81
N LEU A 10 0.31 12.46 30.94
CA LEU A 10 0.92 13.15 29.81
C LEU A 10 1.82 12.20 28.97
N TRP A 11 2.63 11.37 29.64
CA TRP A 11 3.46 10.35 29.00
C TRP A 11 2.62 9.31 28.27
N LEU A 12 1.54 8.81 28.90
CA LEU A 12 0.61 7.87 28.26
C LEU A 12 -0.10 8.48 27.06
N PHE A 13 -0.45 9.77 27.12
CA PHE A 13 -1.02 10.50 25.98
C PHE A 13 -0.02 10.62 24.82
N PHE A 14 1.24 10.97 25.08
CA PHE A 14 2.28 11.02 24.07
C PHE A 14 2.62 9.65 23.49
N LEU A 15 2.64 8.60 24.31
CA LEU A 15 2.80 7.22 23.83
C LEU A 15 1.62 6.81 22.94
N GLY A 16 0.39 7.15 23.29
CA GLY A 16 -0.79 6.94 22.45
C GLY A 16 -0.70 7.66 21.12
N LEU A 17 -0.24 8.90 21.10
CA LEU A 17 -0.01 9.67 19.86
C LEU A 17 1.05 9.02 18.96
N LEU A 18 2.11 8.45 19.52
CA LEU A 18 3.13 7.72 18.75
C LEU A 18 2.55 6.46 18.06
N HIS A 19 1.62 5.76 18.71
CA HIS A 19 0.93 4.62 18.11
C HIS A 19 -0.09 5.03 17.02
N MET A 20 -0.62 6.25 17.08
CA MET A 20 -1.56 6.81 16.10
C MET A 20 -0.90 7.37 14.82
N ASN A 21 0.41 7.26 14.69
CA ASN A 21 1.18 7.81 13.56
C ASN A 21 0.60 7.45 12.17
N LEU A 22 0.12 6.21 11.98
CA LEU A 22 -0.48 5.79 10.70
C LEU A 22 -1.81 6.47 10.42
N TYR A 23 -2.65 6.67 11.43
CA TYR A 23 -3.93 7.38 11.26
C TYR A 23 -3.71 8.85 10.91
N PHE A 24 -2.73 9.52 11.53
CA PHE A 24 -2.35 10.88 11.15
C PHE A 24 -1.85 10.96 9.70
N ARG A 25 -1.04 9.98 9.26
CA ARG A 25 -0.57 9.89 7.87
C ARG A 25 -1.72 9.63 6.90
N LEU A 26 -2.66 8.75 7.26
CA LEU A 26 -3.86 8.48 6.46
C LEU A 26 -4.74 9.74 6.36
N PHE A 27 -4.99 10.43 7.47
CA PHE A 27 -5.73 11.68 7.49
C PHE A 27 -5.08 12.74 6.60
N TRP A 28 -3.76 12.98 6.79
CA TRP A 28 -2.98 13.88 5.95
C TRP A 28 -3.05 13.51 4.46
N LEU A 29 -2.93 12.24 4.14
CA LEU A 29 -3.04 11.72 2.78
C LEU A 29 -4.41 12.04 2.20
N LEU A 30 -5.51 11.67 2.87
CA LEU A 30 -6.88 11.82 2.37
C LEU A 30 -7.30 13.28 2.25
N PHE A 31 -6.92 14.15 3.20
CA PHE A 31 -7.39 15.55 3.21
C PHE A 31 -6.49 16.52 2.46
N TRP A 32 -5.21 16.20 2.30
CA TRP A 32 -4.25 17.12 1.68
C TRP A 32 -3.66 16.57 0.39
N ARG A 33 -2.99 15.43 0.46
CA ARG A 33 -2.24 14.87 -0.68
C ARG A 33 -3.14 14.48 -1.86
N THR A 34 -4.30 13.88 -1.60
CA THR A 34 -5.22 13.45 -2.67
C THR A 34 -5.92 14.61 -3.38
N ARG A 35 -6.00 15.81 -2.77
CA ARG A 35 -6.59 17.00 -3.40
C ARG A 35 -5.71 17.62 -4.47
N HIS A 36 -4.40 17.45 -4.36
CA HIS A 36 -3.38 18.05 -5.22
C HIS A 36 -2.53 16.97 -5.91
N CYS A 37 -3.03 15.75 -6.03
CA CYS A 37 -2.30 14.68 -6.68
C CYS A 37 -2.28 14.86 -8.21
N ARG A 38 -1.17 14.44 -8.83
CA ARG A 38 -1.07 14.32 -10.27
C ARG A 38 -2.03 13.25 -10.77
N LYS A 39 -2.55 13.38 -11.97
CA LYS A 39 -3.30 12.31 -12.62
C LYS A 39 -2.35 11.35 -13.30
N ILE A 40 -2.63 10.06 -13.16
CA ILE A 40 -1.91 8.97 -13.83
C ILE A 40 -2.90 8.04 -14.52
N ASP A 41 -2.44 7.36 -15.55
CA ASP A 41 -3.18 6.31 -16.22
C ASP A 41 -3.30 5.06 -15.32
N PHE A 42 -4.20 4.16 -15.67
CA PHE A 42 -4.47 2.94 -14.89
C PHE A 42 -3.23 2.05 -14.69
N LEU A 43 -2.34 1.96 -15.68
CA LEU A 43 -1.05 1.25 -15.60
C LEU A 43 0.14 2.19 -15.28
N GLY A 44 -0.15 3.46 -14.97
CA GLY A 44 0.87 4.43 -14.61
C GLY A 44 1.52 4.12 -13.26
N THR A 45 2.72 4.63 -13.06
CA THR A 45 3.45 4.50 -11.79
C THR A 45 3.12 5.66 -10.87
N SER A 46 2.51 5.34 -9.73
CA SER A 46 2.29 6.26 -8.62
C SER A 46 3.55 6.39 -7.77
N ARG A 47 3.86 7.61 -7.31
CA ARG A 47 5.04 7.88 -6.48
C ARG A 47 4.68 8.73 -5.28
N ILE A 48 4.98 8.24 -4.09
CA ILE A 48 4.74 8.98 -2.87
C ILE A 48 5.94 8.90 -1.92
N THR A 49 6.39 10.06 -1.43
CA THR A 49 7.53 10.16 -0.52
C THR A 49 7.09 10.19 0.92
N TYR A 50 7.76 9.43 1.76
CA TYR A 50 7.66 9.43 3.21
C TYR A 50 9.01 9.65 3.88
N ARG A 51 8.96 9.85 5.20
CA ARG A 51 10.15 9.85 6.07
C ARG A 51 9.93 8.79 7.15
N ALA A 52 10.93 7.94 7.36
CA ALA A 52 10.93 6.99 8.47
C ALA A 52 11.07 7.77 9.79
N LEU A 53 10.05 7.76 10.64
CA LEU A 53 10.13 8.36 11.97
C LEU A 53 10.75 7.36 12.96
N PRO A 54 11.34 7.80 14.08
CA PRO A 54 11.84 6.89 15.10
C PRO A 54 10.80 5.85 15.58
N SER A 55 9.51 6.24 15.62
CA SER A 55 8.39 5.35 15.95
C SER A 55 8.07 4.29 14.88
N ASP A 56 8.65 4.41 13.68
CA ASP A 56 8.55 3.41 12.62
C ASP A 56 9.71 2.42 12.64
N CYS A 57 10.72 2.67 13.50
CA CYS A 57 11.96 1.90 13.54
C CYS A 57 11.99 0.96 14.74
N ASP A 58 12.77 -0.09 14.63
CA ASP A 58 13.03 -1.07 15.69
C ASP A 58 14.32 -0.75 16.47
N ILE A 59 14.69 -1.69 17.37
CA ILE A 59 15.90 -1.60 18.20
C ILE A 59 17.20 -1.61 17.39
N ASN A 60 17.18 -2.06 16.13
CA ASN A 60 18.32 -2.06 15.22
C ASN A 60 18.45 -0.72 14.45
N PHE A 61 17.66 0.30 14.83
CA PHE A 61 17.65 1.60 14.19
C PHE A 61 17.43 1.55 12.67
N HIS A 62 16.44 0.76 12.24
CA HIS A 62 15.94 0.78 10.86
C HIS A 62 14.43 0.58 10.82
N LEU A 63 13.82 0.93 9.68
CA LEU A 63 12.38 0.75 9.46
C LEU A 63 12.00 -0.72 9.70
N THR A 64 11.14 -0.95 10.70
CA THR A 64 10.74 -2.32 11.07
C THR A 64 9.90 -2.97 9.97
N ASN A 65 10.09 -4.27 9.75
CA ASN A 65 9.38 -5.03 8.71
C ASN A 65 7.86 -4.91 8.80
N SER A 66 7.30 -4.77 10.00
CA SER A 66 5.86 -4.59 10.21
C SER A 66 5.31 -3.25 9.69
N ARG A 67 6.18 -2.26 9.45
CA ARG A 67 5.77 -0.94 8.94
C ARG A 67 5.66 -0.88 7.43
N TYR A 68 6.38 -1.73 6.69
CA TYR A 68 6.29 -1.77 5.23
C TYR A 68 4.85 -1.97 4.74
N PRO A 69 4.06 -2.97 5.22
CA PRO A 69 2.66 -3.13 4.82
C PRO A 69 1.81 -1.88 5.06
N ALA A 70 2.00 -1.21 6.19
CA ALA A 70 1.25 -0.01 6.52
C ALA A 70 1.54 1.17 5.57
N PHE A 71 2.79 1.39 5.21
CA PHE A 71 3.16 2.38 4.19
C PHE A 71 2.64 2.00 2.80
N MET A 72 2.63 0.71 2.49
CA MET A 72 2.08 0.18 1.24
C MET A 72 0.58 0.46 1.11
N ASP A 73 -0.19 0.32 2.20
CA ASP A 73 -1.62 0.65 2.21
C ASP A 73 -1.86 2.13 1.88
N LEU A 74 -1.08 3.01 2.49
CA LEU A 74 -1.13 4.45 2.20
C LEU A 74 -0.78 4.73 0.73
N ALA A 75 0.27 4.09 0.19
CA ALA A 75 0.71 4.27 -1.19
C ALA A 75 -0.33 3.76 -2.19
N ARG A 76 -0.97 2.62 -1.95
CA ARG A 76 -2.06 2.11 -2.79
C ARG A 76 -3.30 3.02 -2.76
N THR A 77 -3.62 3.56 -1.59
CA THR A 77 -4.71 4.55 -1.45
C THR A 77 -4.40 5.81 -2.27
N TYR A 78 -3.16 6.28 -2.24
CA TYR A 78 -2.71 7.42 -3.02
C TYR A 78 -2.75 7.14 -4.53
N MET A 79 -2.30 5.96 -4.97
CA MET A 79 -2.40 5.51 -6.36
C MET A 79 -3.85 5.55 -6.87
N LEU A 80 -4.81 5.05 -6.11
CA LEU A 80 -6.22 5.12 -6.48
C LEU A 80 -6.72 6.57 -6.60
N ALA A 81 -6.20 7.50 -5.79
CA ALA A 81 -6.52 8.92 -5.91
C ALA A 81 -5.92 9.54 -7.16
N GLU A 82 -4.65 9.23 -7.50
CA GLU A 82 -4.00 9.69 -8.74
C GLU A 82 -4.71 9.16 -9.98
N MET A 83 -5.19 7.90 -9.97
CA MET A 83 -6.02 7.32 -11.03
C MET A 83 -7.43 7.94 -11.09
N GLY A 84 -7.84 8.75 -10.09
CA GLY A 84 -9.18 9.30 -10.00
C GLY A 84 -10.25 8.32 -9.51
N LEU A 85 -9.86 7.10 -9.11
CA LEU A 85 -10.75 6.00 -8.77
C LEU A 85 -11.17 5.98 -7.29
N LEU A 86 -10.40 6.62 -6.38
CA LEU A 86 -10.62 6.53 -4.94
C LEU A 86 -12.04 6.92 -4.54
N LYS A 87 -12.51 8.10 -4.96
CA LYS A 87 -13.87 8.58 -4.63
C LYS A 87 -14.94 7.68 -5.21
N ARG A 88 -14.73 7.17 -6.43
CA ARG A 88 -15.65 6.29 -7.14
C ARG A 88 -15.79 4.96 -6.42
N PHE A 89 -14.69 4.33 -6.05
CA PHE A 89 -14.69 3.05 -5.35
C PHE A 89 -15.28 3.17 -3.93
N LEU A 90 -15.00 4.27 -3.22
CA LEU A 90 -15.65 4.55 -1.94
C LEU A 90 -17.18 4.68 -2.10
N LYS A 91 -17.67 5.39 -3.12
CA LYS A 91 -19.11 5.52 -3.42
C LYS A 91 -19.75 4.17 -3.76
N LEU A 92 -19.05 3.32 -4.50
CA LEU A 92 -19.50 1.97 -4.84
C LEU A 92 -19.34 0.98 -3.67
N LYS A 93 -18.73 1.40 -2.56
CA LYS A 93 -18.38 0.55 -1.40
C LYS A 93 -17.48 -0.63 -1.79
N TRP A 94 -16.60 -0.41 -2.75
CA TRP A 94 -15.61 -1.38 -3.18
C TRP A 94 -14.38 -1.27 -2.29
N MET A 95 -14.08 -2.35 -1.59
CA MET A 95 -12.95 -2.42 -0.66
C MET A 95 -11.85 -3.31 -1.22
N PRO A 96 -10.62 -2.79 -1.38
CA PRO A 96 -9.49 -3.62 -1.76
C PRO A 96 -9.09 -4.53 -0.60
N ILE A 97 -8.90 -5.80 -0.88
CA ILE A 97 -8.40 -6.80 0.08
C ILE A 97 -7.13 -7.42 -0.48
N VAL A 98 -6.06 -7.35 0.31
CA VAL A 98 -4.81 -8.06 0.02
C VAL A 98 -4.99 -9.52 0.38
N ASN A 99 -4.77 -10.40 -0.58
CA ASN A 99 -4.86 -11.85 -0.40
C ASN A 99 -3.50 -12.49 -0.15
N ALA A 100 -2.44 -11.96 -0.77
CA ALA A 100 -1.07 -12.40 -0.57
C ALA A 100 -0.11 -11.25 -0.84
N ALA A 101 1.03 -11.26 -0.15
CA ALA A 101 2.15 -10.37 -0.41
C ALA A 101 3.46 -11.13 -0.27
N GLU A 102 4.41 -10.82 -1.15
CA GLU A 102 5.77 -11.34 -1.14
C GLU A 102 6.72 -10.16 -1.02
N PHE A 103 7.64 -10.24 -0.06
CA PHE A 103 8.59 -9.18 0.29
C PHE A 103 10.02 -9.63 0.01
N THR A 104 10.74 -8.86 -0.80
CA THR A 104 12.18 -9.00 -0.99
C THR A 104 12.88 -7.78 -0.38
N TYR A 105 13.43 -7.94 0.83
CA TYR A 105 14.22 -6.91 1.49
C TYR A 105 15.65 -6.94 1.00
N ILE A 106 16.15 -5.81 0.53
CA ILE A 106 17.48 -5.67 -0.09
C ILE A 106 18.40 -4.83 0.81
N ARG A 107 17.84 -3.78 1.42
CA ARG A 107 18.60 -2.78 2.16
C ARG A 107 17.74 -2.12 3.23
N ASP A 108 18.31 -1.76 4.34
CA ASP A 108 17.65 -1.07 5.44
C ASP A 108 17.32 0.40 5.13
N ILE A 109 16.23 0.91 5.70
CA ILE A 109 15.89 2.33 5.71
C ILE A 109 16.14 2.86 7.12
N LYS A 110 17.10 3.80 7.25
CA LYS A 110 17.49 4.38 8.54
C LYS A 110 16.46 5.40 9.05
N PRO A 111 16.38 5.65 10.38
CA PRO A 111 15.54 6.69 10.97
C PRO A 111 15.79 8.05 10.33
N LEU A 112 14.73 8.85 10.24
CA LEU A 112 14.69 10.20 9.69
C LEU A 112 15.06 10.31 8.20
N LYS A 113 15.39 9.21 7.53
CA LYS A 113 15.66 9.22 6.09
C LYS A 113 14.37 9.25 5.29
N LYS A 114 14.40 9.99 4.18
CA LYS A 114 13.33 10.01 3.17
C LYS A 114 13.43 8.76 2.31
N PHE A 115 12.29 8.22 1.94
CA PHE A 115 12.16 7.17 0.93
C PHE A 115 10.89 7.40 0.12
N GLU A 116 10.91 6.95 -1.11
CA GLU A 116 9.78 6.98 -2.02
C GLU A 116 9.23 5.57 -2.18
N ILE A 117 7.92 5.47 -2.33
CA ILE A 117 7.25 4.23 -2.72
C ILE A 117 6.70 4.44 -4.12
N GLU A 118 7.23 3.68 -5.05
CA GLU A 118 6.64 3.49 -6.36
C GLU A 118 5.60 2.38 -6.26
N THR A 119 4.42 2.62 -6.80
CA THR A 119 3.33 1.64 -6.84
C THR A 119 2.80 1.56 -8.26
N LYS A 120 2.73 0.35 -8.81
CA LYS A 120 2.27 0.10 -10.18
C LYS A 120 1.39 -1.14 -10.24
N VAL A 121 0.29 -1.07 -10.97
CA VAL A 121 -0.46 -2.26 -11.39
C VAL A 121 0.35 -2.95 -12.47
N VAL A 122 0.78 -4.19 -12.23
CA VAL A 122 1.57 -4.96 -13.19
C VAL A 122 0.74 -5.93 -14.03
N GLY A 123 -0.52 -6.11 -13.67
CA GLY A 123 -1.49 -6.88 -14.44
C GLY A 123 -2.56 -7.50 -13.55
N TRP A 124 -3.38 -8.32 -14.17
CA TRP A 124 -4.45 -9.08 -13.51
C TRP A 124 -4.74 -10.38 -14.26
N ASP A 125 -5.40 -11.30 -13.59
CA ASP A 125 -5.99 -12.48 -14.19
C ASP A 125 -7.52 -12.46 -14.00
N GLU A 126 -8.20 -13.55 -14.21
CA GLU A 126 -9.67 -13.66 -14.06
C GLU A 126 -10.16 -13.26 -12.65
N LYS A 127 -9.31 -13.44 -11.64
CA LYS A 127 -9.70 -13.31 -10.23
C LYS A 127 -8.95 -12.24 -9.47
N TYR A 128 -7.65 -12.05 -9.73
CA TYR A 128 -6.76 -11.24 -8.91
C TYR A 128 -6.09 -10.15 -9.73
N PHE A 129 -5.91 -8.98 -9.12
CA PHE A 129 -4.98 -7.98 -9.62
C PHE A 129 -3.62 -8.13 -8.91
N TYR A 130 -2.57 -7.71 -9.59
CA TYR A 130 -1.20 -7.76 -9.14
C TYR A 130 -0.60 -6.37 -9.15
N ILE A 131 0.03 -5.99 -8.02
CA ILE A 131 0.68 -4.69 -7.85
C ILE A 131 2.12 -4.94 -7.46
N GLU A 132 3.05 -4.20 -8.06
CA GLU A 132 4.42 -4.08 -7.60
C GLU A 132 4.57 -2.79 -6.79
N GLN A 133 5.24 -2.87 -5.64
CA GLN A 133 5.60 -1.72 -4.82
C GLN A 133 7.10 -1.75 -4.53
N ARG A 134 7.79 -0.64 -4.81
CA ARG A 134 9.24 -0.52 -4.64
C ARG A 134 9.56 0.59 -3.68
N PHE A 135 10.36 0.32 -2.67
CA PHE A 135 10.87 1.30 -1.72
C PHE A 135 12.24 1.76 -2.17
N ILE A 136 12.39 3.05 -2.45
CA ILE A 136 13.58 3.63 -3.08
C ILE A 136 14.02 4.86 -2.28
N SER A 137 15.30 5.09 -2.16
CA SER A 137 15.87 6.33 -1.63
C SER A 137 17.10 6.77 -2.44
N GLU A 138 17.79 7.80 -2.00
CA GLU A 138 19.10 8.20 -2.52
C GLU A 138 20.14 7.08 -2.53
N ARG A 139 19.97 6.06 -1.66
CA ARG A 139 20.84 4.87 -1.58
C ARG A 139 20.40 3.75 -2.54
N GLY A 140 19.43 4.00 -3.39
CA GLY A 140 18.85 3.04 -4.34
C GLY A 140 17.68 2.25 -3.76
N LEU A 141 17.49 1.04 -4.27
CA LEU A 141 16.37 0.15 -3.94
C LEU A 141 16.56 -0.50 -2.55
N HIS A 142 15.50 -0.47 -1.74
CA HIS A 142 15.46 -1.02 -0.37
C HIS A 142 14.61 -2.28 -0.26
N CYS A 143 13.46 -2.28 -0.93
CA CYS A 143 12.53 -3.41 -0.90
C CYS A 143 11.70 -3.44 -2.18
N ILE A 144 11.42 -4.65 -2.68
CA ILE A 144 10.43 -4.91 -3.72
C ILE A 144 9.34 -5.77 -3.09
N VAL A 145 8.08 -5.43 -3.39
CA VAL A 145 6.95 -6.20 -2.89
C VAL A 145 5.97 -6.46 -4.03
N HIS A 146 5.61 -7.72 -4.22
CA HIS A 146 4.49 -8.10 -5.06
C HIS A 146 3.26 -8.33 -4.20
N VAL A 147 2.16 -7.72 -4.56
CA VAL A 147 0.88 -7.82 -3.86
C VAL A 147 -0.16 -8.41 -4.79
N ARG A 148 -0.88 -9.42 -4.31
CA ARG A 148 -2.05 -9.97 -4.96
C ARG A 148 -3.29 -9.60 -4.18
N GLY A 149 -4.31 -9.07 -4.85
CA GLY A 149 -5.53 -8.65 -4.19
C GLY A 149 -6.79 -8.83 -5.01
N VAL A 150 -7.91 -8.56 -4.37
CA VAL A 150 -9.25 -8.52 -4.95
C VAL A 150 -9.97 -7.28 -4.46
N PHE A 151 -11.02 -6.87 -5.16
CA PHE A 151 -11.99 -5.92 -4.59
C PHE A 151 -13.24 -6.66 -4.15
N VAL A 152 -13.81 -6.25 -3.03
CA VAL A 152 -15.05 -6.81 -2.51
C VAL A 152 -16.10 -5.72 -2.31
N CYS A 153 -17.37 -6.08 -2.52
CA CYS A 153 -18.53 -5.26 -2.23
C CYS A 153 -19.53 -6.11 -1.43
N LYS A 154 -19.88 -5.68 -0.22
CA LYS A 154 -20.82 -6.42 0.66
C LYS A 154 -20.46 -7.91 0.81
N GLY A 155 -19.19 -8.22 0.99
CA GLY A 155 -18.68 -9.58 1.17
C GLY A 155 -18.55 -10.42 -0.11
N LYS A 156 -18.97 -9.91 -1.27
CA LYS A 156 -18.81 -10.57 -2.56
C LYS A 156 -17.68 -9.95 -3.36
N GLN A 157 -16.91 -10.78 -4.07
CA GLN A 157 -15.85 -10.28 -4.95
C GLN A 157 -16.45 -9.50 -6.11
N VAL A 158 -15.85 -8.35 -6.43
CA VAL A 158 -16.15 -7.58 -7.63
C VAL A 158 -15.40 -8.23 -8.81
N PRO A 159 -16.08 -8.61 -9.90
CA PRO A 159 -15.42 -9.15 -11.09
C PRO A 159 -14.40 -8.15 -11.64
N LEU A 160 -13.23 -8.62 -12.03
CA LEU A 160 -12.15 -7.74 -12.51
C LEU A 160 -12.50 -6.99 -13.79
N GLU A 161 -13.25 -7.62 -14.68
CA GLU A 161 -13.77 -6.96 -15.89
C GLU A 161 -14.59 -5.70 -15.55
N VAL A 162 -15.43 -5.78 -14.52
CA VAL A 162 -16.24 -4.66 -14.05
C VAL A 162 -15.33 -3.57 -13.45
N LEU A 163 -14.31 -3.96 -12.68
CA LEU A 163 -13.35 -3.05 -12.07
C LEU A 163 -12.52 -2.32 -13.14
N VAL A 164 -11.97 -3.05 -14.10
CA VAL A 164 -11.14 -2.52 -15.19
C VAL A 164 -11.95 -1.57 -16.08
N LYS A 165 -13.20 -1.95 -16.42
CA LYS A 165 -14.13 -1.10 -17.15
C LYS A 165 -14.45 0.19 -16.40
N GLU A 166 -14.69 0.09 -15.09
CA GLU A 166 -14.95 1.25 -14.23
C GLU A 166 -13.72 2.16 -14.12
N ALA A 167 -12.52 1.61 -14.23
CA ALA A 167 -11.27 2.36 -14.30
C ALA A 167 -11.03 3.04 -15.67
N GLY A 168 -11.91 2.80 -16.65
CA GLY A 168 -11.80 3.36 -17.99
C GLY A 168 -10.70 2.73 -18.86
N TYR A 169 -10.23 1.55 -18.49
CA TYR A 169 -9.22 0.82 -19.25
C TYR A 169 -9.89 -0.16 -20.20
N THR A 170 -9.54 -0.11 -21.49
CA THR A 170 -10.18 -0.86 -22.57
C THR A 170 -9.27 -1.86 -23.27
N ASP A 171 -7.96 -1.72 -23.06
CA ASP A 171 -6.98 -2.60 -23.70
C ASP A 171 -6.95 -3.98 -23.02
N PRO A 172 -6.40 -5.01 -23.68
CA PRO A 172 -6.19 -6.31 -23.06
C PRO A 172 -5.35 -6.22 -21.77
N ALA A 173 -5.53 -7.20 -20.87
CA ALA A 173 -4.69 -7.30 -19.69
C ALA A 173 -3.21 -7.39 -20.10
N PRO A 174 -2.31 -6.63 -19.46
CA PRO A 174 -0.89 -6.75 -19.74
C PRO A 174 -0.37 -8.13 -19.36
N GLU A 175 0.64 -8.61 -20.07
CA GLU A 175 1.32 -9.85 -19.71
C GLU A 175 1.96 -9.70 -18.32
N LEU A 176 1.71 -10.69 -17.46
CA LEU A 176 2.27 -10.68 -16.10
C LEU A 176 3.79 -10.89 -16.14
N PRO A 177 4.55 -10.14 -15.32
CA PRO A 177 5.99 -10.37 -15.18
C PRO A 177 6.31 -11.82 -14.83
N PRO A 178 7.41 -12.40 -15.34
CA PRO A 178 7.77 -13.82 -15.12
C PRO A 178 7.85 -14.21 -13.64
N GLU A 179 8.35 -13.32 -12.77
CA GLU A 179 8.40 -13.52 -11.33
C GLU A 179 7.00 -13.61 -10.70
N VAL A 180 6.05 -12.80 -11.17
CA VAL A 180 4.65 -12.83 -10.72
C VAL A 180 3.97 -14.12 -11.18
N VAL A 181 4.24 -14.60 -12.40
CA VAL A 181 3.74 -15.89 -12.91
C VAL A 181 4.24 -17.04 -12.04
N LYS A 182 5.53 -17.09 -11.72
CA LYS A 182 6.12 -18.10 -10.84
C LYS A 182 5.54 -18.02 -9.42
N TRP A 183 5.38 -16.82 -8.88
CA TRP A 183 4.77 -16.62 -7.57
C TRP A 183 3.29 -17.07 -7.54
N LYS A 184 2.53 -16.78 -8.59
CA LYS A 184 1.15 -17.28 -8.75
C LYS A 184 1.09 -18.82 -8.69
N ALA A 185 1.97 -19.50 -9.42
CA ALA A 185 2.07 -20.96 -9.40
C ALA A 185 2.41 -21.47 -7.98
N PHE A 186 3.36 -20.83 -7.29
CA PHE A 186 3.72 -21.17 -5.91
C PHE A 186 2.52 -21.02 -4.95
N LEU A 187 1.74 -19.96 -5.08
CA LEU A 187 0.55 -19.76 -4.26
C LEU A 187 -0.54 -20.80 -4.52
N GLN A 188 -0.64 -21.27 -5.75
CA GLN A 188 -1.56 -22.36 -6.11
C GLN A 188 -1.14 -23.67 -5.44
N LEU A 189 0.14 -24.04 -5.50
CA LEU A 189 0.67 -25.22 -4.80
C LEU A 189 0.44 -25.15 -3.28
N LYS A 190 0.61 -23.96 -2.67
CA LYS A 190 0.30 -23.77 -1.23
C LYS A 190 -1.16 -24.04 -0.93
N LYS A 191 -2.08 -23.62 -1.80
CA LYS A 191 -3.50 -23.83 -1.64
C LYS A 191 -3.84 -25.32 -1.72
N GLU A 192 -3.33 -26.00 -2.73
CA GLU A 192 -3.56 -27.45 -2.97
C GLU A 192 -3.06 -28.30 -1.80
N ARG A 193 -1.93 -27.93 -1.18
CA ARG A 193 -1.38 -28.66 -0.02
C ARG A 193 -2.21 -28.50 1.26
N ASN A 194 -3.01 -27.42 1.38
CA ASN A 194 -3.73 -27.08 2.61
C ASN A 194 -5.26 -27.24 2.47
N LEU A 195 -5.73 -27.82 1.37
CA LEU A 195 -7.10 -28.27 1.15
C LEU A 195 -7.17 -29.80 1.19
#